data_9dc2069e9da35377ae704c018ff606f9
#
_entry.id   9dc2069e9da35377ae704c018ff606f9
#
_cell.length_a   1.000
_cell.length_b   1.000
_cell.length_c   1.000
_cell.angle_alpha   90.00
_cell.angle_beta   90.00
_cell.angle_gamma   90.00
#
_symmetry.space_group_name_H-M   'P 1'
#
loop_
_entity.id
_entity.type
_entity.pdbx_description
1 polymer ?
#
loop_
_entity_poly.entity_id
_entity_poly.type
_entity_poly.pdbx_seq_one_letter_code
_entity_poly.pdbx_strand_id
1 'polypeptide(L)'
;MEIRNIAIIAHVDHGKTTMVDRILHQSNLFRDNQEVGELILDSNDLEREKGITILSKNVSVRYKETKINIIDTPGHSDFGGEVERVLNMADGVLLLVDAFEGPMPQTRFVLQKALELGLKVIVVVNKVDKPNCKPEDANEMVFELMFSLDATEEQLDYPVVYGSSKNGWMGEYYNTPTTDVTYLLETIIEHIRPARENPGTLQMRISSLDYSSYTGRIAVGRIHRGSIQMGDKVSIVQRNGELHYATVKELYLFEGLGKVKTKERIVNGEIVAIVGLENFDIGDTVADWENPEGLTSIAIDEPTMSMLFTINNSPFFGKDGKYVTSNHLRERLFKEIEKNLALKIEETASPDSFLVYGRGILHLSILVETMRREGFELQLGQPKVVAKEVEGFLHEPVELLFINVAEEFSGKVIEIVTKRKGDILNIEKKEDRVNLEFKISARGLIGLTNPILTATEGEAVVSHRFKDYEPWKGELTEKRNGALIAMETGTAIAYSIDKLQDRGKFFIDPNEDIYEGQVIGENNRQDDLVVNVIKTKKLTNMRASGSDDKTSIAPAIKFSLEEAMEYIGEDEYVEVTPKHIRLRKIMLKEHERKRQKNA
;
A
#
# COMPACT_ATOMS: atom_id res chain seq x y z
N MET A 1 -31.25 -5.88 18.16
CA MET A 1 -30.77 -5.84 16.75
C MET A 1 -29.48 -6.63 16.73
N GLU A 2 -29.40 -7.65 15.89
CA GLU A 2 -28.17 -8.45 15.76
C GLU A 2 -27.11 -7.69 14.95
N ILE A 3 -25.85 -7.96 15.25
CA ILE A 3 -24.71 -7.30 14.59
C ILE A 3 -23.86 -8.37 13.91
N ARG A 4 -23.43 -8.09 12.69
CA ARG A 4 -22.44 -8.85 11.93
C ARG A 4 -21.31 -7.92 11.49
N ASN A 5 -20.09 -8.25 11.82
CA ASN A 5 -18.90 -7.49 11.40
C ASN A 5 -18.18 -8.30 10.32
N ILE A 6 -18.05 -7.75 9.13
CA ILE A 6 -17.54 -8.46 7.96
C ILE A 6 -16.38 -7.69 7.37
N ALA A 7 -15.24 -8.35 7.18
CA ALA A 7 -14.13 -7.81 6.42
C ALA A 7 -14.23 -8.26 4.95
N ILE A 8 -13.94 -7.36 4.00
CA ILE A 8 -13.92 -7.70 2.58
C ILE A 8 -12.47 -7.87 2.13
N ILE A 9 -12.17 -9.06 1.63
CA ILE A 9 -10.88 -9.43 1.05
C ILE A 9 -11.04 -9.49 -0.48
N ALA A 10 -10.24 -8.74 -1.21
CA ALA A 10 -10.24 -8.77 -2.66
C ALA A 10 -8.86 -8.39 -3.20
N HIS A 11 -8.54 -8.89 -4.39
CA HIS A 11 -7.45 -8.34 -5.18
C HIS A 11 -7.85 -6.98 -5.79
N VAL A 12 -6.85 -6.20 -6.18
CA VAL A 12 -7.05 -4.96 -6.96
C VAL A 12 -7.90 -5.30 -8.19
N ASP A 13 -8.82 -4.42 -8.53
CA ASP A 13 -9.75 -4.56 -9.66
C ASP A 13 -10.74 -5.75 -9.61
N HIS A 14 -10.78 -6.59 -8.59
CA HIS A 14 -11.82 -7.64 -8.46
C HIS A 14 -13.23 -7.09 -8.18
N GLY A 15 -13.36 -5.76 -7.98
CA GLY A 15 -14.65 -5.06 -7.86
C GLY A 15 -15.15 -4.87 -6.43
N LYS A 16 -14.24 -4.81 -5.45
CA LYS A 16 -14.54 -4.58 -4.03
C LYS A 16 -15.36 -3.32 -3.82
N THR A 17 -14.85 -2.18 -4.26
CA THR A 17 -15.52 -0.87 -4.12
C THR A 17 -16.89 -0.87 -4.79
N THR A 18 -16.97 -1.39 -6.02
CA THR A 18 -18.23 -1.50 -6.75
C THR A 18 -19.27 -2.37 -6.03
N MET A 19 -18.84 -3.47 -5.38
CA MET A 19 -19.75 -4.32 -4.63
C MET A 19 -20.30 -3.61 -3.40
N VAL A 20 -19.44 -2.92 -2.63
CA VAL A 20 -19.87 -2.18 -1.44
C VAL A 20 -20.78 -1.03 -1.83
N ASP A 21 -20.49 -0.30 -2.90
CA ASP A 21 -21.37 0.74 -3.43
C ASP A 21 -22.76 0.19 -3.77
N ARG A 22 -22.84 -1.00 -4.40
CA ARG A 22 -24.13 -1.63 -4.70
C ARG A 22 -24.90 -2.03 -3.44
N ILE A 23 -24.22 -2.58 -2.44
CA ILE A 23 -24.83 -2.90 -1.14
C ILE A 23 -25.40 -1.62 -0.50
N LEU A 24 -24.66 -0.52 -0.51
CA LEU A 24 -25.09 0.76 0.05
C LEU A 24 -26.28 1.34 -0.70
N HIS A 25 -26.27 1.35 -2.02
CA HIS A 25 -27.35 1.85 -2.86
C HIS A 25 -28.65 1.07 -2.63
N GLN A 26 -28.58 -0.26 -2.54
CA GLN A 26 -29.78 -1.11 -2.37
C GLN A 26 -30.30 -1.15 -0.93
N SER A 27 -29.49 -0.70 0.04
CA SER A 27 -29.91 -0.61 1.46
C SER A 27 -30.75 0.63 1.77
N ASN A 28 -31.23 1.38 0.78
CA ASN A 28 -32.03 2.61 0.93
C ASN A 28 -31.36 3.70 1.81
N LEU A 29 -30.06 3.71 1.91
CA LEU A 29 -29.29 4.73 2.66
C LEU A 29 -29.24 6.07 1.94
N PHE A 30 -29.46 6.08 0.63
CA PHE A 30 -29.49 7.29 -0.19
C PHE A 30 -30.95 7.64 -0.57
N ARG A 31 -31.31 8.92 -0.43
CA ARG A 31 -32.59 9.42 -0.96
C ARG A 31 -32.52 9.44 -2.48
N ASP A 32 -33.62 9.15 -3.16
CA ASP A 32 -33.74 9.05 -4.64
C ASP A 32 -33.21 10.26 -5.43
N ASN A 33 -32.93 11.39 -4.78
CA ASN A 33 -32.45 12.63 -5.39
C ASN A 33 -30.99 12.99 -5.04
N GLN A 34 -30.21 12.10 -4.39
CA GLN A 34 -28.81 12.32 -4.11
C GLN A 34 -27.99 11.74 -5.27
N GLU A 35 -27.46 12.59 -6.16
CA GLU A 35 -26.39 12.19 -7.07
C GLU A 35 -25.14 11.86 -6.24
N VAL A 36 -25.02 10.61 -5.86
CA VAL A 36 -23.83 10.08 -5.21
C VAL A 36 -22.91 9.61 -6.35
N GLY A 37 -21.75 10.21 -6.46
CA GLY A 37 -20.77 9.84 -7.48
C GLY A 37 -20.41 8.35 -7.41
N GLU A 38 -20.00 7.77 -8.52
CA GLU A 38 -19.47 6.41 -8.56
C GLU A 38 -18.21 6.31 -7.67
N LEU A 39 -18.00 5.16 -7.01
CA LEU A 39 -16.85 4.84 -6.14
C LEU A 39 -16.80 5.64 -4.82
N ILE A 40 -17.86 5.55 -4.03
CA ILE A 40 -18.04 6.28 -2.77
C ILE A 40 -16.98 5.92 -1.72
N LEU A 41 -16.50 4.68 -1.69
CA LEU A 41 -15.46 4.24 -0.76
C LEU A 41 -14.08 4.81 -1.09
N ASP A 42 -13.73 4.96 -2.36
CA ASP A 42 -12.43 5.49 -2.76
C ASP A 42 -12.43 7.03 -2.73
N SER A 43 -12.59 7.59 -1.53
CA SER A 43 -12.61 9.04 -1.31
C SER A 43 -11.25 9.72 -1.45
N ASN A 44 -10.16 8.94 -1.47
CA ASN A 44 -8.80 9.43 -1.66
C ASN A 44 -8.39 9.31 -3.14
N ASP A 45 -7.95 10.41 -3.74
CA ASP A 45 -7.50 10.43 -5.14
C ASP A 45 -6.36 9.43 -5.40
N LEU A 46 -5.49 9.20 -4.40
CA LEU A 46 -4.40 8.21 -4.49
C LEU A 46 -4.92 6.77 -4.57
N GLU A 47 -5.97 6.44 -3.81
CA GLU A 47 -6.61 5.12 -3.87
C GLU A 47 -7.20 4.87 -5.25
N ARG A 48 -7.87 5.89 -5.84
CA ARG A 48 -8.44 5.80 -7.20
C ARG A 48 -7.37 5.65 -8.27
N GLU A 49 -6.29 6.43 -8.20
CA GLU A 49 -5.22 6.40 -9.19
C GLU A 49 -4.42 5.10 -9.16
N LYS A 50 -4.17 4.56 -7.97
CA LYS A 50 -3.41 3.32 -7.77
C LYS A 50 -4.27 2.07 -7.79
N GLY A 51 -5.61 2.21 -7.74
CA GLY A 51 -6.55 1.10 -7.67
C GLY A 51 -6.45 0.27 -6.39
N ILE A 52 -5.82 0.78 -5.33
CA ILE A 52 -5.60 0.04 -4.06
C ILE A 52 -6.29 0.75 -2.90
N THR A 53 -6.79 -0.03 -1.94
CA THR A 53 -7.22 0.51 -0.64
C THR A 53 -5.99 0.77 0.22
N ILE A 54 -5.82 2.00 0.67
CA ILE A 54 -4.71 2.44 1.52
C ILE A 54 -5.14 2.44 2.98
N LEU A 55 -6.33 2.99 3.26
CA LEU A 55 -6.89 3.10 4.61
C LEU A 55 -8.16 2.26 4.73
N SER A 56 -8.24 1.47 5.79
CA SER A 56 -9.47 0.74 6.12
C SER A 56 -10.63 1.70 6.42
N LYS A 57 -11.80 1.40 5.90
CA LYS A 57 -13.02 2.19 6.12
C LYS A 57 -14.11 1.30 6.70
N ASN A 58 -14.87 1.85 7.62
CA ASN A 58 -16.01 1.17 8.21
C ASN A 58 -17.30 1.75 7.63
N VAL A 59 -18.13 0.88 7.11
CA VAL A 59 -19.43 1.19 6.55
C VAL A 59 -20.47 0.31 7.23
N SER A 60 -21.67 0.76 7.43
CA SER A 60 -22.72 -0.10 7.97
C SER A 60 -24.00 -0.01 7.17
N VAL A 61 -24.67 -1.14 7.04
CA VAL A 61 -25.97 -1.27 6.41
C VAL A 61 -26.95 -1.96 7.35
N ARG A 62 -28.23 -1.64 7.23
CA ARG A 62 -29.29 -2.35 7.94
C ARG A 62 -30.09 -3.18 6.96
N TYR A 63 -30.18 -4.45 7.25
CA TYR A 63 -30.99 -5.37 6.47
C TYR A 63 -31.85 -6.22 7.42
N LYS A 64 -33.18 -6.15 7.27
CA LYS A 64 -34.14 -6.74 8.22
C LYS A 64 -33.84 -6.26 9.67
N GLU A 65 -33.73 -7.18 10.62
CA GLU A 65 -33.41 -6.90 12.04
C GLU A 65 -31.89 -6.95 12.33
N THR A 66 -31.06 -6.96 11.30
CA THR A 66 -29.61 -7.10 11.43
C THR A 66 -28.88 -5.85 10.94
N LYS A 67 -27.89 -5.42 11.73
CA LYS A 67 -26.90 -4.43 11.33
C LYS A 67 -25.65 -5.17 10.82
N ILE A 68 -25.24 -4.89 9.61
CA ILE A 68 -24.03 -5.45 8.99
C ILE A 68 -23.00 -4.33 8.89
N ASN A 69 -21.94 -4.44 9.67
CA ASN A 69 -20.78 -3.57 9.54
C ASN A 69 -19.83 -4.17 8.52
N ILE A 70 -19.48 -3.42 7.51
CA ILE A 70 -18.57 -3.80 6.44
C ILE A 70 -17.26 -3.05 6.65
N ILE A 71 -16.18 -3.80 6.82
CA ILE A 71 -14.85 -3.26 7.06
C ILE A 71 -14.03 -3.48 5.78
N ASP A 72 -13.67 -2.38 5.13
CA ASP A 72 -12.82 -2.41 3.95
C ASP A 72 -11.38 -2.71 4.34
N THR A 73 -10.75 -3.74 3.73
CA THR A 73 -9.39 -4.16 4.06
C THR A 73 -8.40 -3.76 2.98
N PRO A 74 -7.22 -3.23 3.34
CA PRO A 74 -6.12 -3.09 2.39
C PRO A 74 -5.72 -4.46 1.82
N GLY A 75 -5.38 -4.50 0.52
CA GLY A 75 -4.98 -5.74 -0.14
C GLY A 75 -3.47 -5.96 -0.21
N HIS A 76 -2.66 -4.91 -0.05
CA HIS A 76 -1.22 -4.95 -0.27
C HIS A 76 -0.46 -5.38 1.00
N SER A 77 0.61 -6.17 0.83
CA SER A 77 1.44 -6.70 1.93
C SER A 77 2.09 -5.62 2.81
N ASP A 78 2.40 -4.45 2.25
CA ASP A 78 2.96 -3.31 3.01
C ASP A 78 2.01 -2.78 4.10
N PHE A 79 0.71 -3.13 4.01
CA PHE A 79 -0.33 -2.79 4.99
C PHE A 79 -0.74 -3.98 5.88
N GLY A 80 0.09 -5.04 5.95
CA GLY A 80 -0.23 -6.29 6.68
C GLY A 80 -0.70 -6.08 8.11
N GLY A 81 -0.12 -5.15 8.86
CA GLY A 81 -0.58 -4.85 10.22
C GLY A 81 -1.94 -4.16 10.30
N GLU A 82 -2.35 -3.44 9.25
CA GLU A 82 -3.70 -2.89 9.17
C GLU A 82 -4.70 -4.01 8.88
N VAL A 83 -4.35 -4.92 7.99
CA VAL A 83 -5.14 -6.11 7.69
C VAL A 83 -5.42 -6.92 8.96
N GLU A 84 -4.40 -7.22 9.75
CA GLU A 84 -4.55 -8.01 10.98
C GLU A 84 -5.45 -7.30 12.01
N ARG A 85 -5.30 -5.99 12.16
CA ARG A 85 -6.14 -5.19 13.05
C ARG A 85 -7.60 -5.17 12.62
N VAL A 86 -7.85 -5.04 11.30
CA VAL A 86 -9.19 -5.06 10.71
C VAL A 86 -9.84 -6.42 10.90
N LEU A 87 -9.13 -7.49 10.58
CA LEU A 87 -9.64 -8.86 10.73
C LEU A 87 -10.01 -9.20 12.18
N ASN A 88 -9.30 -8.64 13.16
CA ASN A 88 -9.64 -8.79 14.57
C ASN A 88 -10.97 -8.11 14.98
N MET A 89 -11.51 -7.22 14.17
CA MET A 89 -12.84 -6.63 14.39
C MET A 89 -13.95 -7.43 13.72
N ALA A 90 -13.63 -8.33 12.80
CA ALA A 90 -14.59 -9.08 12.00
C ALA A 90 -15.11 -10.35 12.70
N ASP A 91 -16.32 -10.77 12.32
CA ASP A 91 -16.94 -12.06 12.67
C ASP A 91 -16.79 -13.06 11.52
N GLY A 92 -16.57 -12.57 10.30
CA GLY A 92 -16.34 -13.34 9.09
C GLY A 92 -15.79 -12.49 7.96
N VAL A 93 -15.49 -13.11 6.84
CA VAL A 93 -14.90 -12.45 5.68
C VAL A 93 -15.67 -12.76 4.40
N LEU A 94 -15.77 -11.75 3.53
CA LEU A 94 -16.17 -11.92 2.13
C LEU A 94 -14.91 -11.96 1.27
N LEU A 95 -14.65 -13.11 0.66
CA LEU A 95 -13.56 -13.28 -0.28
C LEU A 95 -14.08 -13.03 -1.70
N LEU A 96 -13.76 -11.89 -2.27
CA LEU A 96 -14.19 -11.49 -3.61
C LEU A 96 -13.15 -11.89 -4.65
N VAL A 97 -13.57 -12.69 -5.63
CA VAL A 97 -12.70 -13.23 -6.67
C VAL A 97 -13.30 -12.92 -8.05
N ASP A 98 -12.47 -12.51 -9.01
CA ASP A 98 -12.86 -12.33 -10.40
C ASP A 98 -13.07 -13.72 -11.06
N ALA A 99 -14.21 -13.92 -11.71
CA ALA A 99 -14.57 -15.17 -12.38
C ALA A 99 -13.64 -15.54 -13.56
N PHE A 100 -12.83 -14.61 -14.06
CA PHE A 100 -11.87 -14.84 -15.13
C PHE A 100 -10.44 -15.09 -14.60
N GLU A 101 -10.01 -14.30 -13.60
CA GLU A 101 -8.64 -14.31 -13.08
C GLU A 101 -8.42 -15.31 -11.95
N GLY A 102 -9.49 -15.66 -11.21
CA GLY A 102 -9.38 -16.47 -10.01
C GLY A 102 -8.73 -15.74 -8.82
N PRO A 103 -8.34 -16.46 -7.77
CA PRO A 103 -7.66 -15.88 -6.60
C PRO A 103 -6.22 -15.50 -6.95
N MET A 104 -5.87 -14.22 -6.73
CA MET A 104 -4.57 -13.67 -7.03
C MET A 104 -3.61 -13.73 -5.81
N PRO A 105 -2.27 -13.69 -6.01
CA PRO A 105 -1.30 -13.86 -4.92
C PRO A 105 -1.45 -12.94 -3.71
N GLN A 106 -1.88 -11.70 -3.91
CA GLN A 106 -2.11 -10.76 -2.79
C GLN A 106 -3.24 -11.21 -1.86
N THR A 107 -4.27 -11.84 -2.43
CA THR A 107 -5.40 -12.40 -1.68
C THR A 107 -4.97 -13.49 -0.70
N ARG A 108 -3.94 -14.27 -1.05
CA ARG A 108 -3.40 -15.38 -0.26
C ARG A 108 -3.02 -14.94 1.16
N PHE A 109 -2.31 -13.81 1.30
CA PHE A 109 -1.86 -13.33 2.61
C PHE A 109 -3.03 -12.97 3.54
N VAL A 110 -3.98 -12.16 3.02
CA VAL A 110 -5.12 -11.70 3.83
C VAL A 110 -6.03 -12.88 4.19
N LEU A 111 -6.24 -13.81 3.25
CA LEU A 111 -7.01 -15.02 3.47
C LEU A 111 -6.34 -15.92 4.53
N GLN A 112 -5.02 -16.13 4.45
CA GLN A 112 -4.29 -16.90 5.46
C GLN A 112 -4.51 -16.33 6.87
N LYS A 113 -4.40 -15.00 7.03
CA LYS A 113 -4.63 -14.36 8.33
C LYS A 113 -6.07 -14.52 8.81
N ALA A 114 -7.04 -14.46 7.92
CA ALA A 114 -8.44 -14.71 8.25
C ALA A 114 -8.66 -16.17 8.74
N LEU A 115 -8.05 -17.14 8.06
CA LEU A 115 -8.13 -18.56 8.45
C LEU A 115 -7.45 -18.83 9.79
N GLU A 116 -6.26 -18.25 10.04
CA GLU A 116 -5.54 -18.34 11.32
C GLU A 116 -6.37 -17.78 12.49
N LEU A 117 -7.17 -16.74 12.26
CA LEU A 117 -8.11 -16.18 13.24
C LEU A 117 -9.41 -16.99 13.39
N GLY A 118 -9.58 -18.07 12.63
CA GLY A 118 -10.77 -18.90 12.67
C GLY A 118 -12.02 -18.23 12.09
N LEU A 119 -11.86 -17.19 11.25
CA LEU A 119 -12.98 -16.49 10.65
C LEU A 119 -13.67 -17.37 9.59
N LYS A 120 -15.00 -17.27 9.51
CA LYS A 120 -15.77 -17.91 8.46
C LYS A 120 -15.64 -17.13 7.16
N VAL A 121 -15.53 -17.85 6.04
CA VAL A 121 -15.36 -17.28 4.70
C VAL A 121 -16.63 -17.47 3.91
N ILE A 122 -17.06 -16.42 3.22
CA ILE A 122 -18.05 -16.47 2.14
C ILE A 122 -17.32 -16.09 0.86
N VAL A 123 -17.36 -16.94 -0.14
CA VAL A 123 -16.72 -16.69 -1.43
C VAL A 123 -17.70 -16.00 -2.37
N VAL A 124 -17.28 -14.88 -2.96
CA VAL A 124 -18.08 -14.13 -3.93
C VAL A 124 -17.34 -14.15 -5.28
N VAL A 125 -17.83 -14.94 -6.21
CA VAL A 125 -17.30 -15.01 -7.57
C VAL A 125 -17.96 -13.91 -8.41
N ASN A 126 -17.23 -12.82 -8.60
CA ASN A 126 -17.69 -11.59 -9.25
C ASN A 126 -17.34 -11.55 -10.74
N LYS A 127 -17.97 -10.62 -11.46
CA LYS A 127 -17.74 -10.37 -12.89
C LYS A 127 -18.11 -11.56 -13.80
N VAL A 128 -19.11 -12.33 -13.42
CA VAL A 128 -19.65 -13.42 -14.25
C VAL A 128 -20.29 -12.93 -15.56
N ASP A 129 -20.41 -11.61 -15.73
CA ASP A 129 -20.84 -10.94 -16.97
C ASP A 129 -19.73 -10.80 -18.02
N LYS A 130 -18.47 -11.06 -17.66
CA LYS A 130 -17.35 -11.02 -18.60
C LYS A 130 -17.44 -12.18 -19.61
N PRO A 131 -17.15 -11.92 -20.90
CA PRO A 131 -17.01 -13.01 -21.86
C PRO A 131 -15.83 -13.91 -21.47
N ASN A 132 -16.01 -15.22 -21.67
CA ASN A 132 -15.02 -16.26 -21.35
C ASN A 132 -14.67 -16.39 -19.86
N CYS A 133 -15.50 -15.88 -18.95
CA CYS A 133 -15.33 -16.16 -17.52
C CYS A 133 -15.58 -17.66 -17.24
N LYS A 134 -14.91 -18.18 -16.22
CA LYS A 134 -15.01 -19.57 -15.77
C LYS A 134 -15.32 -19.60 -14.27
N PRO A 135 -16.56 -19.34 -13.86
CA PRO A 135 -16.90 -19.18 -12.45
C PRO A 135 -16.66 -20.44 -11.60
N GLU A 136 -16.86 -21.63 -12.19
CA GLU A 136 -16.62 -22.92 -11.52
C GLU A 136 -15.11 -23.14 -11.31
N ASP A 137 -14.29 -22.90 -12.35
CA ASP A 137 -12.83 -23.01 -12.25
C ASP A 137 -12.28 -22.01 -11.19
N ALA A 138 -12.80 -20.77 -11.16
CA ALA A 138 -12.41 -19.77 -10.16
C ALA A 138 -12.73 -20.24 -8.72
N ASN A 139 -13.88 -20.89 -8.51
CA ASN A 139 -14.23 -21.46 -7.21
C ASN A 139 -13.33 -22.65 -6.85
N GLU A 140 -13.00 -23.52 -7.79
CA GLU A 140 -12.07 -24.64 -7.57
C GLU A 140 -10.67 -24.11 -7.18
N MET A 141 -10.18 -23.06 -7.85
CA MET A 141 -8.92 -22.41 -7.49
C MET A 141 -8.95 -21.82 -6.08
N VAL A 142 -10.10 -21.28 -5.62
CA VAL A 142 -10.26 -20.80 -4.24
C VAL A 142 -10.18 -21.96 -3.26
N PHE A 143 -10.85 -23.08 -3.57
CA PHE A 143 -10.80 -24.28 -2.73
C PHE A 143 -9.36 -24.82 -2.59
N GLU A 144 -8.63 -24.94 -3.70
CA GLU A 144 -7.22 -25.35 -3.70
C GLU A 144 -6.35 -24.37 -2.88
N LEU A 145 -6.61 -23.06 -3.02
CA LEU A 145 -5.91 -22.05 -2.25
C LEU A 145 -6.15 -22.23 -0.75
N MET A 146 -7.40 -22.37 -0.32
CA MET A 146 -7.74 -22.56 1.10
C MET A 146 -7.15 -23.87 1.64
N PHE A 147 -7.21 -24.94 0.86
CA PHE A 147 -6.57 -26.21 1.21
C PHE A 147 -5.05 -26.06 1.39
N SER A 148 -4.39 -25.32 0.49
CA SER A 148 -2.94 -25.03 0.59
C SER A 148 -2.55 -24.11 1.75
N LEU A 149 -3.53 -23.47 2.39
CA LEU A 149 -3.37 -22.61 3.56
C LEU A 149 -3.77 -23.33 4.87
N ASP A 150 -3.88 -24.65 4.83
CA ASP A 150 -4.26 -25.49 5.98
C ASP A 150 -5.63 -25.11 6.58
N ALA A 151 -6.59 -24.71 5.73
CA ALA A 151 -7.95 -24.44 6.19
C ALA A 151 -8.58 -25.70 6.82
N THR A 152 -9.34 -25.51 7.88
CA THR A 152 -10.07 -26.61 8.56
C THR A 152 -11.23 -27.10 7.70
N GLU A 153 -11.74 -28.32 7.95
CA GLU A 153 -12.93 -28.85 7.26
C GLU A 153 -14.13 -27.89 7.36
N GLU A 154 -14.34 -27.27 8.53
CA GLU A 154 -15.41 -26.27 8.72
C GLU A 154 -15.21 -25.01 7.88
N GLN A 155 -13.96 -24.63 7.59
CA GLN A 155 -13.64 -23.48 6.73
C GLN A 155 -13.71 -23.82 5.24
N LEU A 156 -13.47 -25.07 4.87
CA LEU A 156 -13.62 -25.55 3.48
C LEU A 156 -15.08 -25.76 3.08
N ASP A 157 -16.02 -25.86 4.03
CA ASP A 157 -17.46 -25.88 3.80
C ASP A 157 -18.01 -24.43 3.77
N TYR A 158 -17.59 -23.67 2.77
CA TYR A 158 -17.97 -22.27 2.61
C TYR A 158 -19.07 -22.07 1.57
N PRO A 159 -20.01 -21.13 1.78
CA PRO A 159 -21.00 -20.76 0.78
C PRO A 159 -20.35 -19.96 -0.37
N VAL A 160 -20.86 -20.18 -1.58
CA VAL A 160 -20.44 -19.46 -2.78
C VAL A 160 -21.60 -18.61 -3.30
N VAL A 161 -21.31 -17.34 -3.57
CA VAL A 161 -22.23 -16.38 -4.19
C VAL A 161 -21.66 -15.96 -5.53
N TYR A 162 -22.48 -16.02 -6.59
CA TYR A 162 -22.08 -15.62 -7.93
C TYR A 162 -22.76 -14.32 -8.32
N GLY A 163 -22.07 -13.45 -9.08
CA GLY A 163 -22.74 -12.25 -9.55
C GLY A 163 -21.89 -11.26 -10.31
N SER A 164 -22.52 -10.13 -10.59
CA SER A 164 -21.87 -8.97 -11.22
C SER A 164 -22.14 -7.72 -10.39
N SER A 165 -21.13 -7.27 -9.68
CA SER A 165 -21.19 -6.00 -8.95
C SER A 165 -21.49 -4.82 -9.87
N LYS A 166 -20.98 -4.85 -11.12
CA LYS A 166 -21.25 -3.84 -12.14
C LYS A 166 -22.74 -3.77 -12.48
N ASN A 167 -23.36 -4.93 -12.69
CA ASN A 167 -24.78 -5.02 -13.05
C ASN A 167 -25.69 -5.00 -11.80
N GLY A 168 -25.14 -5.07 -10.58
CA GLY A 168 -25.84 -4.89 -9.32
C GLY A 168 -26.65 -6.10 -8.86
N TRP A 169 -26.24 -7.32 -9.20
CA TRP A 169 -26.92 -8.55 -8.79
C TRP A 169 -25.97 -9.60 -8.22
N MET A 170 -26.48 -10.40 -7.27
CA MET A 170 -25.81 -11.54 -6.65
C MET A 170 -26.81 -12.68 -6.45
N GLY A 171 -26.40 -13.92 -6.70
CA GLY A 171 -27.27 -15.10 -6.62
C GLY A 171 -26.52 -16.40 -6.33
N GLU A 172 -27.28 -17.48 -6.19
CA GLU A 172 -26.76 -18.82 -5.94
C GLU A 172 -26.07 -19.42 -7.18
N TYR A 173 -26.56 -19.06 -8.38
CA TYR A 173 -26.05 -19.60 -9.63
C TYR A 173 -25.59 -18.50 -10.58
N TYR A 174 -24.45 -18.70 -11.24
CA TYR A 174 -23.87 -17.71 -12.15
C TYR A 174 -24.66 -17.51 -13.46
N ASN A 175 -25.45 -18.51 -13.84
CA ASN A 175 -26.27 -18.52 -15.06
C ASN A 175 -27.71 -18.02 -14.85
N THR A 176 -28.08 -17.66 -13.63
CA THR A 176 -29.42 -17.19 -13.26
C THR A 176 -29.35 -15.84 -12.58
N PRO A 177 -29.20 -14.73 -13.36
CA PRO A 177 -29.12 -13.39 -12.77
C PRO A 177 -30.35 -13.06 -11.92
N THR A 178 -30.10 -12.52 -10.74
CA THR A 178 -31.11 -11.94 -9.86
C THR A 178 -31.29 -10.44 -10.15
N THR A 179 -32.16 -9.76 -9.42
CA THR A 179 -32.43 -8.32 -9.62
C THR A 179 -31.57 -7.42 -8.74
N ASP A 180 -30.99 -7.99 -7.67
CA ASP A 180 -30.30 -7.21 -6.62
C ASP A 180 -29.27 -8.06 -5.85
N VAL A 181 -28.71 -7.51 -4.77
CA VAL A 181 -27.73 -8.17 -3.91
C VAL A 181 -28.35 -8.86 -2.68
N THR A 182 -29.66 -9.01 -2.63
CA THR A 182 -30.39 -9.58 -1.49
C THR A 182 -29.85 -10.96 -1.10
N TYR A 183 -29.57 -11.82 -2.08
CA TYR A 183 -29.02 -13.15 -1.83
C TYR A 183 -27.70 -13.11 -1.05
N LEU A 184 -26.80 -12.18 -1.37
CA LEU A 184 -25.55 -11.97 -0.62
C LEU A 184 -25.82 -11.57 0.84
N LEU A 185 -26.76 -10.63 1.06
CA LEU A 185 -27.10 -10.19 2.42
C LEU A 185 -27.72 -11.31 3.26
N GLU A 186 -28.54 -12.15 2.65
CA GLU A 186 -29.14 -13.32 3.30
C GLU A 186 -28.09 -14.39 3.61
N THR A 187 -27.18 -14.69 2.68
CA THR A 187 -26.06 -15.60 2.90
C THR A 187 -25.16 -15.12 4.06
N ILE A 188 -24.91 -13.81 4.16
CA ILE A 188 -24.17 -13.24 5.28
C ILE A 188 -24.87 -13.51 6.62
N ILE A 189 -26.18 -13.27 6.71
CA ILE A 189 -26.95 -13.46 7.95
C ILE A 189 -27.00 -14.94 8.33
N GLU A 190 -27.10 -15.83 7.38
CA GLU A 190 -27.19 -17.27 7.60
C GLU A 190 -25.87 -17.89 8.05
N HIS A 191 -24.76 -17.54 7.39
CA HIS A 191 -23.46 -18.20 7.59
C HIS A 191 -22.55 -17.48 8.58
N ILE A 192 -22.63 -16.17 8.72
CA ILE A 192 -21.85 -15.45 9.72
C ILE A 192 -22.63 -15.34 11.03
N ARG A 193 -22.10 -15.91 12.09
CA ARG A 193 -22.74 -15.87 13.42
C ARG A 193 -22.78 -14.43 13.93
N PRO A 194 -23.85 -14.05 14.69
CA PRO A 194 -23.87 -12.75 15.35
C PRO A 194 -22.73 -12.64 16.35
N ALA A 195 -22.29 -11.42 16.60
CA ALA A 195 -21.41 -11.14 17.70
C ALA A 195 -21.99 -11.73 19.00
N ARG A 196 -21.27 -12.64 19.64
CA ARG A 196 -21.76 -13.32 20.87
C ARG A 196 -21.92 -12.29 21.97
N GLU A 197 -23.02 -12.37 22.70
CA GLU A 197 -23.17 -11.61 23.93
C GLU A 197 -22.05 -12.01 24.92
N ASN A 198 -21.26 -11.06 25.33
CA ASN A 198 -20.17 -11.25 26.26
C ASN A 198 -20.36 -10.25 27.42
N PRO A 199 -21.19 -10.60 28.43
CA PRO A 199 -21.44 -9.73 29.58
C PRO A 199 -20.19 -9.67 30.48
N GLY A 200 -19.99 -8.51 31.14
CA GLY A 200 -18.88 -8.28 32.06
C GLY A 200 -18.37 -6.86 32.02
N THR A 201 -17.19 -6.66 32.58
CA THR A 201 -16.49 -5.37 32.56
C THR A 201 -16.09 -4.99 31.14
N LEU A 202 -16.09 -3.68 30.85
CA LEU A 202 -15.77 -3.15 29.52
C LEU A 202 -14.38 -3.63 29.03
N GLN A 203 -14.36 -4.12 27.81
CA GLN A 203 -13.14 -4.32 27.03
C GLN A 203 -13.39 -3.95 25.56
N MET A 204 -12.67 -2.95 25.08
CA MET A 204 -12.67 -2.54 23.68
C MET A 204 -11.23 -2.37 23.22
N ARG A 205 -10.83 -3.09 22.17
CA ARG A 205 -9.51 -2.88 21.55
C ARG A 205 -9.55 -1.70 20.59
N ILE A 206 -8.57 -0.82 20.69
CA ILE A 206 -8.36 0.24 19.72
C ILE A 206 -7.67 -0.38 18.49
N SER A 207 -8.39 -0.47 17.38
CA SER A 207 -7.92 -1.11 16.15
C SER A 207 -7.49 -0.11 15.09
N SER A 208 -8.07 1.09 15.07
CA SER A 208 -7.67 2.17 14.17
C SER A 208 -7.81 3.53 14.83
N LEU A 209 -7.15 4.51 14.25
CA LEU A 209 -7.23 5.91 14.67
C LEU A 209 -7.87 6.73 13.56
N ASP A 210 -8.70 7.65 13.97
CA ASP A 210 -9.19 8.71 13.11
C ASP A 210 -8.81 10.06 13.71
N TYR A 211 -8.88 11.11 12.92
CA TYR A 211 -8.49 12.45 13.35
C TYR A 211 -9.48 13.49 12.85
N SER A 212 -9.89 14.35 13.74
CA SER A 212 -10.65 15.55 13.40
C SER A 212 -9.89 16.78 13.86
N SER A 213 -9.81 17.80 13.01
CA SER A 213 -9.19 19.08 13.38
C SER A 213 -9.88 19.77 14.58
N TYR A 214 -11.11 19.37 14.88
CA TYR A 214 -11.91 19.94 15.96
C TYR A 214 -11.83 19.14 17.26
N THR A 215 -11.84 17.81 17.18
CA THR A 215 -11.89 16.93 18.37
C THR A 215 -10.55 16.22 18.64
N GLY A 216 -9.57 16.36 17.77
CA GLY A 216 -8.28 15.66 17.87
C GLY A 216 -8.36 14.18 17.47
N ARG A 217 -7.57 13.35 18.16
CA ARG A 217 -7.51 11.90 17.93
C ARG A 217 -8.80 11.21 18.36
N ILE A 218 -9.25 10.27 17.56
CA ILE A 218 -10.47 9.48 17.75
C ILE A 218 -10.05 8.01 17.76
N ALA A 219 -10.38 7.30 18.84
CA ALA A 219 -10.13 5.86 18.94
C ALA A 219 -11.28 5.08 18.30
N VAL A 220 -10.96 4.21 17.35
CA VAL A 220 -11.95 3.35 16.68
C VAL A 220 -11.66 1.89 17.02
N GLY A 221 -12.69 1.13 17.38
CA GLY A 221 -12.52 -0.27 17.70
C GLY A 221 -13.83 -0.99 17.98
N ARG A 222 -13.71 -2.32 18.14
CA ARG A 222 -14.84 -3.19 18.50
C ARG A 222 -14.92 -3.37 20.02
N ILE A 223 -16.11 -3.31 20.55
CA ILE A 223 -16.38 -3.69 21.94
C ILE A 223 -16.40 -5.22 22.01
N HIS A 224 -15.41 -5.81 22.69
CA HIS A 224 -15.29 -7.26 22.85
C HIS A 224 -16.10 -7.80 24.03
N ARG A 225 -16.27 -7.01 25.08
CA ARG A 225 -17.00 -7.36 26.29
C ARG A 225 -17.62 -6.13 26.94
N GLY A 226 -18.76 -6.33 27.60
CA GLY A 226 -19.43 -5.29 28.37
C GLY A 226 -20.12 -4.24 27.50
N SER A 227 -20.16 -3.01 27.98
CA SER A 227 -20.85 -1.91 27.33
C SER A 227 -20.21 -0.57 27.65
N ILE A 228 -20.47 0.44 26.79
CA ILE A 228 -19.95 1.80 26.95
C ILE A 228 -21.03 2.84 26.61
N GLN A 229 -20.97 3.99 27.27
CA GLN A 229 -21.86 5.12 27.05
C GLN A 229 -21.08 6.44 27.13
N MET A 230 -21.60 7.48 26.50
CA MET A 230 -21.07 8.83 26.65
C MET A 230 -21.13 9.27 28.13
N GLY A 231 -20.03 9.79 28.65
CA GLY A 231 -19.85 10.18 30.04
C GLY A 231 -19.26 9.10 30.95
N ASP A 232 -19.14 7.86 30.50
CA ASP A 232 -18.51 6.77 31.28
C ASP A 232 -17.03 7.12 31.53
N LYS A 233 -16.56 6.80 32.74
CA LYS A 233 -15.14 6.80 33.08
C LYS A 233 -14.55 5.46 32.63
N VAL A 234 -13.39 5.53 31.99
CA VAL A 234 -12.72 4.35 31.45
C VAL A 234 -11.24 4.39 31.79
N SER A 235 -10.61 3.25 31.82
CA SER A 235 -9.15 3.10 31.85
C SER A 235 -8.64 2.71 30.48
N ILE A 236 -7.45 3.14 30.13
CA ILE A 236 -6.72 2.75 28.95
C ILE A 236 -5.57 1.89 29.42
N VAL A 237 -5.61 0.60 29.07
CA VAL A 237 -4.53 -0.36 29.37
C VAL A 237 -3.62 -0.39 28.16
N GLN A 238 -2.44 0.19 28.31
CA GLN A 238 -1.42 0.21 27.26
C GLN A 238 -0.74 -1.16 27.11
N ARG A 239 -0.12 -1.38 25.96
CA ARG A 239 0.61 -2.63 25.67
C ARG A 239 1.75 -2.94 26.64
N ASN A 240 2.36 -1.91 27.21
CA ASN A 240 3.41 -2.05 28.25
C ASN A 240 2.83 -2.30 29.66
N GLY A 241 1.50 -2.34 29.80
CA GLY A 241 0.80 -2.50 31.08
C GLY A 241 0.56 -1.20 31.84
N GLU A 242 0.96 -0.04 31.32
CA GLU A 242 0.65 1.25 31.93
C GLU A 242 -0.84 1.56 31.84
N LEU A 243 -1.36 2.24 32.88
CA LEU A 243 -2.78 2.61 32.98
C LEU A 243 -2.93 4.11 32.88
N HIS A 244 -3.79 4.53 31.97
CA HIS A 244 -4.26 5.91 31.87
C HIS A 244 -5.77 5.95 32.09
N TYR A 245 -6.27 7.05 32.58
CA TYR A 245 -7.68 7.23 32.91
C TYR A 245 -8.28 8.38 32.08
N ALA A 246 -9.47 8.14 31.56
CA ALA A 246 -10.16 9.10 30.72
C ALA A 246 -11.68 9.07 30.94
N THR A 247 -12.35 10.04 30.32
CA THR A 247 -13.82 10.08 30.28
C THR A 247 -14.27 10.15 28.81
N VAL A 248 -15.22 9.32 28.44
CA VAL A 248 -15.81 9.30 27.10
C VAL A 248 -16.57 10.61 26.86
N LYS A 249 -15.96 11.57 26.16
CA LYS A 249 -16.60 12.87 25.86
C LYS A 249 -17.67 12.73 24.79
N GLU A 250 -17.39 11.94 23.76
CA GLU A 250 -18.33 11.66 22.68
C GLU A 250 -18.19 10.22 22.23
N LEU A 251 -19.33 9.62 21.86
CA LEU A 251 -19.42 8.26 21.35
C LEU A 251 -20.16 8.29 20.01
N TYR A 252 -19.59 7.62 19.00
CA TYR A 252 -20.14 7.55 17.66
C TYR A 252 -20.33 6.11 17.20
N LEU A 253 -21.43 5.88 16.49
CA LEU A 253 -21.72 4.66 15.73
C LEU A 253 -21.47 4.91 14.25
N PHE A 254 -21.06 3.88 13.52
CA PHE A 254 -21.03 3.93 12.07
C PHE A 254 -22.42 3.65 11.52
N GLU A 255 -22.93 4.55 10.67
CA GLU A 255 -24.18 4.40 9.95
C GLU A 255 -24.02 4.88 8.51
N GLY A 256 -24.27 3.98 7.55
CA GLY A 256 -23.90 4.22 6.16
C GLY A 256 -22.41 4.48 6.05
N LEU A 257 -22.05 5.57 5.40
CA LEU A 257 -20.68 6.06 5.25
C LEU A 257 -20.23 7.02 6.35
N GLY A 258 -21.14 7.38 7.25
CA GLY A 258 -20.91 8.40 8.27
C GLY A 258 -20.78 7.86 9.68
N LYS A 259 -20.56 8.79 10.59
CA LYS A 259 -20.56 8.56 12.03
C LYS A 259 -21.68 9.35 12.67
N VAL A 260 -22.51 8.68 13.46
CA VAL A 260 -23.65 9.31 14.17
C VAL A 260 -23.34 9.30 15.66
N LYS A 261 -23.41 10.49 16.27
CA LYS A 261 -23.21 10.65 17.71
C LYS A 261 -24.37 10.01 18.46
N THR A 262 -24.04 9.20 19.47
CA THR A 262 -25.04 8.54 20.30
C THR A 262 -24.84 8.85 21.78
N LYS A 263 -25.97 8.83 22.52
CA LYS A 263 -25.99 8.86 23.98
C LYS A 263 -26.45 7.54 24.57
N GLU A 264 -26.85 6.61 23.72
CA GLU A 264 -27.28 5.28 24.13
C GLU A 264 -26.12 4.46 24.66
N ARG A 265 -26.44 3.50 25.53
CA ARG A 265 -25.45 2.51 25.99
C ARG A 265 -25.24 1.47 24.89
N ILE A 266 -24.03 1.37 24.41
CA ILE A 266 -23.64 0.44 23.34
C ILE A 266 -23.04 -0.79 23.95
N VAL A 267 -23.48 -1.95 23.50
CA VAL A 267 -23.08 -3.27 24.01
C VAL A 267 -21.97 -3.87 23.13
N ASN A 268 -21.38 -4.95 23.61
CA ASN A 268 -20.36 -5.72 22.88
C ASN A 268 -20.82 -6.16 21.49
N GLY A 269 -19.86 -6.31 20.60
CA GLY A 269 -20.05 -6.66 19.19
C GLY A 269 -20.10 -5.45 18.26
N GLU A 270 -20.41 -4.25 18.74
CA GLU A 270 -20.48 -3.04 17.94
C GLU A 270 -19.10 -2.42 17.73
N ILE A 271 -18.91 -1.79 16.56
CA ILE A 271 -17.73 -0.97 16.24
C ILE A 271 -18.07 0.48 16.54
N VAL A 272 -17.29 1.11 17.41
CA VAL A 272 -17.53 2.47 17.88
C VAL A 272 -16.31 3.37 17.67
N ALA A 273 -16.57 4.69 17.61
CA ALA A 273 -15.53 5.70 17.62
C ALA A 273 -15.68 6.57 18.89
N ILE A 274 -14.60 6.72 19.65
CA ILE A 274 -14.57 7.38 20.97
C ILE A 274 -13.71 8.63 20.89
N VAL A 275 -14.24 9.75 21.38
CA VAL A 275 -13.54 11.02 21.56
C VAL A 275 -13.37 11.32 23.05
N GLY A 276 -12.24 11.92 23.41
CA GLY A 276 -11.93 12.34 24.78
C GLY A 276 -10.95 11.46 25.52
N LEU A 277 -10.39 10.46 24.83
CA LEU A 277 -9.28 9.69 25.33
C LEU A 277 -7.98 10.46 25.08
N GLU A 278 -7.03 10.33 26.01
CA GLU A 278 -5.69 10.92 25.93
C GLU A 278 -4.65 9.80 26.15
N ASN A 279 -3.46 9.95 25.59
CA ASN A 279 -2.36 8.98 25.73
C ASN A 279 -2.73 7.54 25.38
N PHE A 280 -3.29 7.33 24.21
CA PHE A 280 -3.67 6.02 23.72
C PHE A 280 -3.08 5.75 22.34
N ASP A 281 -2.89 4.48 22.05
CA ASP A 281 -2.41 4.02 20.75
C ASP A 281 -3.21 2.82 20.23
N ILE A 282 -2.99 2.47 18.96
CA ILE A 282 -3.56 1.26 18.39
C ILE A 282 -3.01 0.04 19.13
N GLY A 283 -3.90 -0.91 19.44
CA GLY A 283 -3.58 -2.11 20.21
C GLY A 283 -3.82 -1.96 21.70
N ASP A 284 -3.97 -0.73 22.22
CA ASP A 284 -4.37 -0.50 23.60
C ASP A 284 -5.83 -0.92 23.83
N THR A 285 -6.16 -1.19 25.08
CA THR A 285 -7.51 -1.60 25.47
C THR A 285 -8.19 -0.50 26.27
N VAL A 286 -9.36 -0.03 25.79
CA VAL A 286 -10.28 0.73 26.63
C VAL A 286 -11.03 -0.25 27.51
N ALA A 287 -10.85 -0.12 28.81
CA ALA A 287 -11.34 -1.05 29.82
C ALA A 287 -12.16 -0.35 30.91
N ASP A 288 -12.76 -1.15 31.76
CA ASP A 288 -13.49 -0.69 32.94
C ASP A 288 -12.57 0.14 33.86
N TRP A 289 -13.16 1.16 34.49
CA TRP A 289 -12.42 2.07 35.35
C TRP A 289 -11.93 1.41 36.65
N GLU A 290 -12.74 0.56 37.24
CA GLU A 290 -12.44 -0.05 38.55
C GLU A 290 -11.67 -1.36 38.38
N ASN A 291 -11.96 -2.11 37.31
CA ASN A 291 -11.33 -3.40 37.02
C ASN A 291 -10.73 -3.38 35.61
N PRO A 292 -9.59 -2.70 35.41
CA PRO A 292 -8.96 -2.59 34.10
C PRO A 292 -8.32 -3.93 33.68
N GLU A 293 -8.88 -4.56 32.66
CA GLU A 293 -8.34 -5.77 32.05
C GLU A 293 -7.95 -5.51 30.60
N GLY A 294 -6.66 -5.62 30.28
CA GLY A 294 -6.15 -5.51 28.91
C GLY A 294 -6.45 -6.76 28.08
N LEU A 295 -6.75 -6.58 26.81
CA LEU A 295 -6.75 -7.66 25.82
C LEU A 295 -5.32 -8.00 25.42
N THR A 296 -5.09 -9.25 25.01
CA THR A 296 -3.78 -9.69 24.49
C THR A 296 -3.32 -8.75 23.38
N SER A 297 -2.10 -8.24 23.48
CA SER A 297 -1.59 -7.29 22.48
C SER A 297 -1.47 -7.96 21.11
N ILE A 298 -1.88 -7.25 20.06
CA ILE A 298 -1.59 -7.65 18.68
C ILE A 298 -0.12 -7.27 18.41
N ALA A 299 0.65 -8.22 17.87
CA ALA A 299 2.00 -7.91 17.44
C ALA A 299 1.91 -6.87 16.31
N ILE A 300 2.56 -5.74 16.47
CA ILE A 300 2.73 -4.78 15.38
C ILE A 300 4.04 -5.15 14.71
N ASP A 301 3.96 -5.51 13.42
CA ASP A 301 5.16 -5.76 12.66
C ASP A 301 6.04 -4.51 12.64
N GLU A 302 7.31 -4.70 12.91
CA GLU A 302 8.28 -3.62 12.90
C GLU A 302 8.58 -3.16 11.47
N PRO A 303 9.00 -1.88 11.30
CA PRO A 303 9.41 -1.39 10.00
C PRO A 303 10.59 -2.21 9.45
N THR A 304 10.52 -2.59 8.19
CA THR A 304 11.59 -3.34 7.50
C THR A 304 12.47 -2.46 6.62
N MET A 305 12.04 -1.24 6.32
CA MET A 305 12.74 -0.28 5.49
C MET A 305 12.89 1.07 6.15
N SER A 306 13.94 1.78 5.79
CA SER A 306 14.20 3.17 6.18
C SER A 306 14.63 4.00 4.98
N MET A 307 14.32 5.29 5.00
CA MET A 307 14.70 6.23 3.96
C MET A 307 14.98 7.59 4.55
N LEU A 308 16.00 8.26 4.02
CA LEU A 308 16.34 9.63 4.40
C LEU A 308 15.38 10.60 3.70
N PHE A 309 14.68 11.43 4.48
CA PHE A 309 13.90 12.57 4.02
C PHE A 309 14.66 13.84 4.37
N THR A 310 14.92 14.70 3.41
CA THR A 310 15.62 15.96 3.63
C THR A 310 14.97 17.10 2.86
N ILE A 311 15.23 18.33 3.27
CA ILE A 311 14.72 19.50 2.54
C ILE A 311 15.30 19.53 1.14
N ASN A 312 14.53 20.11 0.20
CA ASN A 312 15.04 20.36 -1.16
C ASN A 312 16.09 21.49 -1.10
N ASN A 313 17.31 21.21 -1.53
CA ASN A 313 18.42 22.18 -1.68
C ASN A 313 18.91 22.27 -3.13
N SER A 314 18.07 21.85 -4.10
CA SER A 314 18.41 21.93 -5.51
C SER A 314 18.44 23.38 -6.01
N PRO A 315 19.03 23.66 -7.19
CA PRO A 315 18.94 24.97 -7.85
C PRO A 315 17.52 25.42 -8.18
N PHE A 316 16.54 24.48 -8.14
CA PHE A 316 15.13 24.78 -8.38
C PHE A 316 14.29 24.84 -7.10
N PHE A 317 14.94 24.88 -5.95
CA PHE A 317 14.30 25.05 -4.66
C PHE A 317 13.26 26.18 -4.64
N GLY A 318 12.07 25.89 -4.10
CA GLY A 318 10.98 26.85 -3.92
C GLY A 318 10.26 27.30 -5.20
N LYS A 319 10.54 26.68 -6.36
CA LYS A 319 9.84 27.04 -7.60
C LYS A 319 8.40 26.48 -7.67
N ASP A 320 8.17 25.32 -7.07
CA ASP A 320 6.92 24.59 -7.22
C ASP A 320 6.14 24.48 -5.90
N GLY A 321 6.81 24.29 -4.77
CA GLY A 321 6.20 23.99 -3.49
C GLY A 321 6.01 25.21 -2.59
N LYS A 322 5.07 25.06 -1.63
CA LYS A 322 4.78 26.04 -0.59
C LYS A 322 5.56 25.73 0.69
N TYR A 323 5.74 24.47 0.99
CA TYR A 323 6.34 23.96 2.23
C TYR A 323 7.72 23.41 1.93
N VAL A 324 8.74 24.23 2.22
CA VAL A 324 10.12 23.97 1.76
C VAL A 324 11.14 24.00 2.91
N THR A 325 10.72 24.30 4.14
CA THR A 325 11.61 24.42 5.30
C THR A 325 11.64 23.14 6.14
N SER A 326 12.74 22.96 6.91
CA SER A 326 12.88 21.83 7.84
C SER A 326 11.77 21.80 8.91
N ASN A 327 11.30 22.94 9.38
CA ASN A 327 10.21 22.99 10.34
C ASN A 327 8.89 22.48 9.73
N HIS A 328 8.55 22.87 8.50
CA HIS A 328 7.38 22.35 7.80
C HIS A 328 7.46 20.84 7.62
N LEU A 329 8.64 20.34 7.19
CA LEU A 329 8.87 18.91 7.01
C LEU A 329 8.74 18.16 8.34
N ARG A 330 9.37 18.68 9.40
CA ARG A 330 9.30 18.11 10.75
C ARG A 330 7.87 18.01 11.26
N GLU A 331 7.14 19.12 11.30
CA GLU A 331 5.76 19.15 11.80
C GLU A 331 4.86 18.18 11.02
N ARG A 332 5.01 18.13 9.69
CA ARG A 332 4.21 17.23 8.85
C ARG A 332 4.52 15.77 9.12
N LEU A 333 5.80 15.41 9.23
CA LEU A 333 6.23 14.04 9.51
C LEU A 333 5.77 13.59 10.91
N PHE A 334 5.96 14.42 11.94
CA PHE A 334 5.53 14.07 13.29
C PHE A 334 3.99 13.96 13.41
N LYS A 335 3.24 14.77 12.68
CA LYS A 335 1.79 14.63 12.58
C LYS A 335 1.35 13.33 11.91
N GLU A 336 2.17 12.78 11.01
CA GLU A 336 1.87 11.49 10.38
C GLU A 336 1.98 10.33 11.37
N ILE A 337 2.96 10.33 12.27
CA ILE A 337 3.12 9.28 13.30
C ILE A 337 1.87 9.21 14.21
N GLU A 338 1.23 10.35 14.48
CA GLU A 338 0.01 10.38 15.30
C GLU A 338 -1.14 9.56 14.67
N LYS A 339 -1.09 9.33 13.36
CA LYS A 339 -2.12 8.62 12.59
C LYS A 339 -1.68 7.24 12.13
N ASN A 340 -0.39 7.04 11.94
CA ASN A 340 0.18 5.84 11.33
C ASN A 340 1.30 5.25 12.19
N LEU A 341 0.97 4.25 13.00
CA LEU A 341 1.93 3.56 13.88
C LEU A 341 2.93 2.66 13.14
N ALA A 342 2.68 2.36 11.87
CA ALA A 342 3.62 1.58 11.06
C ALA A 342 4.82 2.44 10.59
N LEU A 343 4.78 3.74 10.84
CA LEU A 343 5.87 4.68 10.60
C LEU A 343 6.61 4.97 11.90
N LYS A 344 7.95 5.04 11.81
CA LYS A 344 8.81 5.57 12.86
C LYS A 344 9.67 6.66 12.24
N ILE A 345 9.91 7.75 12.97
CA ILE A 345 10.72 8.87 12.50
C ILE A 345 11.79 9.16 13.54
N GLU A 346 13.00 9.29 13.06
CA GLU A 346 14.15 9.67 13.87
C GLU A 346 14.79 10.93 13.29
N GLU A 347 15.12 11.88 14.16
CA GLU A 347 15.91 13.05 13.79
C GLU A 347 17.35 12.61 13.56
N THR A 348 17.98 13.12 12.51
CA THR A 348 19.39 12.85 12.24
C THR A 348 20.28 13.92 12.89
N ALA A 349 21.61 13.78 12.79
CA ALA A 349 22.55 14.82 13.23
C ALA A 349 22.37 16.15 12.48
N SER A 350 21.74 16.13 11.30
CA SER A 350 21.38 17.33 10.55
C SER A 350 19.94 17.74 10.87
N PRO A 351 19.67 19.00 11.23
CA PRO A 351 18.32 19.47 11.51
C PRO A 351 17.40 19.50 10.29
N ASP A 352 17.98 19.35 9.11
CA ASP A 352 17.27 19.39 7.82
C ASP A 352 16.91 17.99 7.29
N SER A 353 17.23 16.95 8.05
CA SER A 353 17.08 15.56 7.59
C SER A 353 16.45 14.68 8.66
N PHE A 354 15.59 13.78 8.22
CA PHE A 354 14.85 12.83 9.06
C PHE A 354 14.99 11.42 8.48
N LEU A 355 15.22 10.44 9.33
CA LEU A 355 15.19 9.05 8.94
C LEU A 355 13.77 8.51 9.18
N VAL A 356 13.10 8.17 8.11
CA VAL A 356 11.71 7.66 8.13
C VAL A 356 11.73 6.17 7.90
N TYR A 357 11.15 5.43 8.82
CA TYR A 357 11.04 3.99 8.77
C TYR A 357 9.61 3.60 8.37
N GLY A 358 9.48 2.61 7.50
CA GLY A 358 8.22 2.07 7.03
C GLY A 358 8.32 0.58 6.70
N ARG A 359 7.20 -0.04 6.34
CA ARG A 359 7.16 -1.47 6.04
C ARG A 359 7.70 -1.82 4.66
N GLY A 360 7.53 -0.92 3.70
CA GLY A 360 7.95 -1.14 2.31
C GLY A 360 8.04 0.16 1.54
N ILE A 361 8.46 0.05 0.27
CA ILE A 361 8.61 1.21 -0.62
C ILE A 361 7.25 1.84 -0.92
N LEU A 362 6.22 1.04 -1.15
CA LEU A 362 4.87 1.56 -1.42
C LEU A 362 4.34 2.37 -0.24
N HIS A 363 4.54 1.90 1.00
CA HIS A 363 4.12 2.63 2.19
C HIS A 363 4.81 4.01 2.30
N LEU A 364 6.13 4.07 2.06
CA LEU A 364 6.88 5.33 2.06
C LEU A 364 6.50 6.22 0.88
N SER A 365 6.27 5.67 -0.31
CA SER A 365 5.88 6.43 -1.49
C SER A 365 4.52 7.10 -1.34
N ILE A 366 3.56 6.45 -0.69
CA ILE A 366 2.24 7.02 -0.40
C ILE A 366 2.37 8.23 0.52
N LEU A 367 3.22 8.16 1.56
CA LEU A 367 3.50 9.32 2.41
C LEU A 367 4.07 10.48 1.59
N VAL A 368 5.08 10.20 0.76
CA VAL A 368 5.74 11.22 -0.07
C VAL A 368 4.75 11.82 -1.08
N GLU A 369 3.95 10.99 -1.75
CA GLU A 369 2.98 11.46 -2.73
C GLU A 369 1.87 12.31 -2.08
N THR A 370 1.43 11.95 -0.87
CA THR A 370 0.51 12.75 -0.08
C THR A 370 1.12 14.12 0.23
N MET A 371 2.36 14.16 0.71
CA MET A 371 3.07 15.41 1.00
C MET A 371 3.27 16.25 -0.27
N ARG A 372 3.60 15.62 -1.39
CA ARG A 372 3.74 16.27 -2.71
C ARG A 372 2.46 17.01 -3.10
N ARG A 373 1.29 16.37 -2.94
CA ARG A 373 -0.02 16.97 -3.22
C ARG A 373 -0.42 18.06 -2.24
N GLU A 374 0.03 17.97 -1.00
CA GLU A 374 -0.12 19.04 -0.01
C GLU A 374 0.73 20.28 -0.33
N GLY A 375 1.70 20.16 -1.25
CA GLY A 375 2.55 21.26 -1.71
C GLY A 375 3.94 21.28 -1.08
N PHE A 376 4.45 20.16 -0.59
CA PHE A 376 5.81 20.03 -0.08
C PHE A 376 6.83 19.83 -1.19
N GLU A 377 8.03 20.37 -1.00
CA GLU A 377 9.25 20.01 -1.71
C GLU A 377 10.21 19.32 -0.76
N LEU A 378 10.71 18.15 -1.16
CA LEU A 378 11.66 17.39 -0.36
C LEU A 378 12.59 16.56 -1.27
N GLN A 379 13.62 16.00 -0.66
CA GLN A 379 14.53 15.06 -1.30
C GLN A 379 14.55 13.75 -0.51
N LEU A 380 14.68 12.66 -1.25
CA LEU A 380 14.69 11.31 -0.71
C LEU A 380 16.04 10.66 -1.01
N GLY A 381 16.64 10.05 0.01
CA GLY A 381 17.81 9.19 -0.16
C GLY A 381 17.41 7.78 -0.60
N GLN A 382 18.40 6.95 -0.90
CA GLN A 382 18.18 5.56 -1.25
C GLN A 382 17.47 4.81 -0.11
N PRO A 383 16.45 3.98 -0.41
CA PRO A 383 15.83 3.11 0.58
C PRO A 383 16.83 2.06 1.09
N LYS A 384 16.85 1.87 2.41
CA LYS A 384 17.72 0.89 3.08
C LYS A 384 16.88 -0.06 3.92
N VAL A 385 17.23 -1.34 3.94
CA VAL A 385 16.59 -2.30 4.82
C VAL A 385 17.04 -2.09 6.27
N VAL A 386 16.16 -2.34 7.20
CA VAL A 386 16.44 -2.28 8.63
C VAL A 386 16.99 -3.62 9.07
N ALA A 387 18.29 -3.70 9.27
CA ALA A 387 18.93 -4.89 9.79
C ALA A 387 18.88 -4.90 11.33
N LYS A 388 18.86 -6.10 11.92
CA LYS A 388 18.86 -6.32 13.37
C LYS A 388 20.08 -7.14 13.79
N GLU A 389 20.60 -6.88 14.97
CA GLU A 389 21.60 -7.73 15.58
C GLU A 389 20.92 -8.75 16.49
N VAL A 390 21.05 -10.03 16.16
CA VAL A 390 20.54 -11.15 16.95
C VAL A 390 21.72 -12.03 17.34
N GLU A 391 21.95 -12.22 18.63
CA GLU A 391 23.05 -13.03 19.18
C GLU A 391 24.45 -12.64 18.66
N GLY A 392 24.65 -11.34 18.34
CA GLY A 392 25.92 -10.82 17.84
C GLY A 392 26.11 -10.98 16.31
N PHE A 393 25.10 -11.45 15.59
CA PHE A 393 25.10 -11.57 14.13
C PHE A 393 24.09 -10.62 13.50
N LEU A 394 24.49 -10.04 12.39
CA LEU A 394 23.61 -9.16 11.62
C LEU A 394 22.55 -10.01 10.88
N HIS A 395 21.29 -9.68 11.08
CA HIS A 395 20.13 -10.28 10.40
C HIS A 395 19.44 -9.24 9.53
N GLU A 396 18.96 -9.68 8.38
CA GLU A 396 18.21 -8.86 7.43
C GLU A 396 16.78 -9.40 7.25
N PRO A 397 15.81 -8.53 6.93
CA PRO A 397 14.45 -8.97 6.65
C PRO A 397 14.43 -9.79 5.37
N VAL A 398 13.74 -10.93 5.42
CA VAL A 398 13.56 -11.86 4.32
C VAL A 398 12.09 -11.95 3.96
N GLU A 399 11.82 -12.02 2.67
CA GLU A 399 10.47 -12.06 2.13
C GLU A 399 10.23 -13.30 1.27
N LEU A 400 8.98 -13.72 1.23
CA LEU A 400 8.48 -14.69 0.26
C LEU A 400 8.01 -13.92 -0.96
N LEU A 401 8.60 -14.22 -2.10
CA LEU A 401 8.30 -13.62 -3.39
C LEU A 401 7.52 -14.62 -4.23
N PHE A 402 6.35 -14.22 -4.70
CA PHE A 402 5.47 -15.00 -5.55
C PHE A 402 5.41 -14.35 -6.93
N ILE A 403 5.66 -15.12 -7.98
CA ILE A 403 5.62 -14.66 -9.36
C ILE A 403 4.78 -15.63 -10.17
N ASN A 404 3.71 -15.13 -10.77
CA ASN A 404 2.92 -15.86 -11.75
C ASN A 404 3.29 -15.36 -13.15
N VAL A 405 3.71 -16.25 -14.04
CA VAL A 405 4.27 -15.89 -15.34
C VAL A 405 3.98 -16.97 -16.38
N ALA A 406 3.89 -16.59 -17.68
CA ALA A 406 3.81 -17.57 -18.77
C ALA A 406 5.06 -18.47 -18.79
N GLU A 407 4.87 -19.76 -19.13
CA GLU A 407 5.93 -20.77 -19.06
C GLU A 407 7.21 -20.36 -19.82
N GLU A 408 7.06 -19.73 -20.97
CA GLU A 408 8.18 -19.28 -21.82
C GLU A 408 9.12 -18.28 -21.14
N PHE A 409 8.63 -17.49 -20.19
CA PHE A 409 9.44 -16.49 -19.46
C PHE A 409 9.99 -17.02 -18.13
N SER A 410 9.53 -18.18 -17.65
CA SER A 410 9.87 -18.70 -16.32
C SER A 410 11.39 -18.82 -16.09
N GLY A 411 12.13 -19.29 -17.08
CA GLY A 411 13.58 -19.41 -17.00
C GLY A 411 14.32 -18.07 -16.83
N LYS A 412 13.85 -17.01 -17.53
CA LYS A 412 14.42 -15.66 -17.40
C LYS A 412 14.15 -15.07 -16.01
N VAL A 413 12.93 -15.28 -15.50
CA VAL A 413 12.54 -14.82 -14.16
C VAL A 413 13.38 -15.50 -13.09
N ILE A 414 13.55 -16.83 -13.18
CA ILE A 414 14.40 -17.58 -12.26
C ILE A 414 15.84 -17.04 -12.27
N GLU A 415 16.39 -16.76 -13.44
CA GLU A 415 17.74 -16.19 -13.57
C GLU A 415 17.85 -14.82 -12.90
N ILE A 416 16.87 -13.91 -13.11
CA ILE A 416 16.85 -12.57 -12.54
C ILE A 416 16.82 -12.65 -11.01
N VAL A 417 15.91 -13.45 -10.44
CA VAL A 417 15.76 -13.59 -8.98
C VAL A 417 16.97 -14.25 -8.33
N THR A 418 17.52 -15.30 -8.95
CA THR A 418 18.69 -16.02 -8.43
C THR A 418 19.95 -15.15 -8.43
N LYS A 419 20.14 -14.27 -9.42
CA LYS A 419 21.22 -13.27 -9.43
C LYS A 419 21.19 -12.35 -8.21
N ARG A 420 20.00 -12.11 -7.66
CA ARG A 420 19.78 -11.33 -6.43
C ARG A 420 19.74 -12.19 -5.16
N LYS A 421 20.31 -13.41 -5.22
CA LYS A 421 20.37 -14.38 -4.11
C LYS A 421 19.00 -14.82 -3.59
N GLY A 422 18.00 -14.85 -4.46
CA GLY A 422 16.72 -15.48 -4.16
C GLY A 422 16.81 -16.99 -4.26
N ASP A 423 16.32 -17.70 -3.25
CA ASP A 423 16.26 -19.17 -3.18
C ASP A 423 14.88 -19.63 -3.67
N ILE A 424 14.83 -20.57 -4.60
CA ILE A 424 13.58 -21.15 -5.08
C ILE A 424 13.01 -22.07 -3.99
N LEU A 425 11.75 -21.86 -3.64
CA LEU A 425 11.03 -22.73 -2.70
C LEU A 425 10.09 -23.68 -3.41
N ASN A 426 9.35 -23.20 -4.42
CA ASN A 426 8.38 -23.99 -5.15
C ASN A 426 8.25 -23.53 -6.61
N ILE A 427 7.93 -24.48 -7.50
CA ILE A 427 7.59 -24.25 -8.90
C ILE A 427 6.36 -25.10 -9.21
N GLU A 428 5.25 -24.44 -9.48
CA GLU A 428 4.00 -25.10 -9.82
C GLU A 428 3.55 -24.68 -11.21
N LYS A 429 3.39 -25.66 -12.11
CA LYS A 429 2.91 -25.41 -13.46
C LYS A 429 1.38 -25.64 -13.52
N LYS A 430 0.65 -24.63 -14.00
CA LYS A 430 -0.79 -24.68 -14.26
C LYS A 430 -1.03 -24.25 -15.71
N GLU A 431 -1.48 -25.18 -16.53
CA GLU A 431 -1.72 -24.97 -17.97
C GLU A 431 -0.49 -24.34 -18.67
N ASP A 432 -0.62 -23.10 -19.14
CA ASP A 432 0.40 -22.31 -19.83
C ASP A 432 1.15 -21.32 -18.91
N ARG A 433 0.80 -21.30 -17.62
CA ARG A 433 1.42 -20.41 -16.61
C ARG A 433 2.19 -21.20 -15.55
N VAL A 434 3.17 -20.53 -14.95
CA VAL A 434 3.99 -21.09 -13.87
C VAL A 434 3.94 -20.17 -12.67
N ASN A 435 3.61 -20.74 -11.51
CA ASN A 435 3.74 -20.09 -10.22
C ASN A 435 5.12 -20.39 -9.65
N LEU A 436 5.89 -19.35 -9.42
CA LEU A 436 7.23 -19.42 -8.84
C LEU A 436 7.18 -18.83 -7.44
N GLU A 437 7.68 -19.56 -6.46
CA GLU A 437 7.82 -19.09 -5.08
C GLU A 437 9.30 -19.06 -4.70
N PHE A 438 9.75 -17.90 -4.20
CA PHE A 438 11.14 -17.70 -3.79
C PHE A 438 11.20 -17.17 -2.36
N LYS A 439 12.33 -17.41 -1.72
CA LYS A 439 12.76 -16.74 -0.50
C LYS A 439 13.90 -15.78 -0.86
N ILE A 440 13.71 -14.49 -0.62
CA ILE A 440 14.67 -13.45 -1.00
C ILE A 440 14.81 -12.41 0.12
N SER A 441 16.00 -11.82 0.28
CA SER A 441 16.16 -10.69 1.20
C SER A 441 15.40 -9.45 0.69
N ALA A 442 14.86 -8.63 1.59
CA ALA A 442 14.18 -7.39 1.22
C ALA A 442 15.07 -6.45 0.39
N ARG A 443 16.41 -6.49 0.58
CA ARG A 443 17.36 -5.77 -0.28
C ARG A 443 17.32 -6.28 -1.73
N GLY A 444 17.17 -7.58 -1.92
CA GLY A 444 17.10 -8.19 -3.24
C GLY A 444 15.84 -7.84 -4.01
N LEU A 445 14.78 -7.41 -3.30
CA LEU A 445 13.51 -6.98 -3.90
C LEU A 445 13.57 -5.55 -4.44
N ILE A 446 14.39 -4.68 -3.85
CA ILE A 446 14.48 -3.28 -4.29
C ILE A 446 14.86 -3.24 -5.78
N GLY A 447 13.99 -2.66 -6.61
CA GLY A 447 14.18 -2.57 -8.06
C GLY A 447 14.11 -3.90 -8.81
N LEU A 448 13.53 -4.97 -8.24
CA LEU A 448 13.38 -6.28 -8.89
C LEU A 448 12.18 -6.33 -9.84
N THR A 449 11.11 -5.64 -9.53
CA THR A 449 9.84 -5.74 -10.27
C THR A 449 9.99 -5.29 -11.72
N ASN A 450 10.64 -4.17 -11.98
CA ASN A 450 10.81 -3.63 -13.33
C ASN A 450 11.61 -4.56 -14.28
N PRO A 451 12.76 -5.14 -13.89
CA PRO A 451 13.44 -6.15 -14.68
C PRO A 451 12.57 -7.38 -15.00
N ILE A 452 11.76 -7.84 -14.06
CA ILE A 452 10.84 -8.96 -14.29
C ILE A 452 9.77 -8.57 -15.30
N LEU A 453 9.08 -7.44 -15.11
CA LEU A 453 8.05 -6.96 -16.05
C LEU A 453 8.62 -6.73 -17.45
N THR A 454 9.83 -6.17 -17.55
CA THR A 454 10.49 -6.00 -18.85
C THR A 454 10.82 -7.34 -19.52
N ALA A 455 11.29 -8.32 -18.75
CA ALA A 455 11.66 -9.64 -19.27
C ALA A 455 10.43 -10.48 -19.67
N THR A 456 9.25 -10.15 -19.14
CA THR A 456 7.97 -10.85 -19.36
C THR A 456 6.97 -10.02 -20.16
N GLU A 457 7.42 -8.96 -20.84
CA GLU A 457 6.58 -8.09 -21.67
C GLU A 457 5.37 -7.47 -20.90
N GLY A 458 5.49 -7.37 -19.58
CA GLY A 458 4.46 -6.85 -18.68
C GLY A 458 3.46 -7.90 -18.18
N GLU A 459 3.59 -9.17 -18.58
CA GLU A 459 2.61 -10.22 -18.22
C GLU A 459 2.79 -10.85 -16.84
N ALA A 460 3.95 -10.65 -16.19
CA ALA A 460 4.19 -11.21 -14.86
C ALA A 460 3.36 -10.52 -13.80
N VAL A 461 2.78 -11.31 -12.91
CA VAL A 461 2.18 -10.83 -11.67
C VAL A 461 3.16 -11.11 -10.53
N VAL A 462 3.63 -10.04 -9.89
CA VAL A 462 4.64 -10.12 -8.84
C VAL A 462 4.02 -9.67 -7.53
N SER A 463 4.19 -10.46 -6.47
CA SER A 463 3.82 -10.08 -5.11
C SER A 463 4.84 -10.64 -4.11
N HIS A 464 4.97 -9.98 -2.99
CA HIS A 464 5.89 -10.41 -1.93
C HIS A 464 5.29 -10.15 -0.56
N ARG A 465 5.81 -10.86 0.45
CA ARG A 465 5.42 -10.65 1.85
C ARG A 465 6.59 -10.88 2.78
N PHE A 466 6.64 -10.13 3.86
CA PHE A 466 7.60 -10.36 4.93
C PHE A 466 7.44 -11.78 5.52
N LYS A 467 8.55 -12.46 5.73
CA LYS A 467 8.59 -13.78 6.35
C LYS A 467 9.18 -13.71 7.76
N ASP A 468 10.47 -13.34 7.86
CA ASP A 468 11.23 -13.35 9.09
C ASP A 468 12.55 -12.58 8.91
N TYR A 469 13.36 -12.52 9.96
CA TYR A 469 14.74 -12.06 9.91
C TYR A 469 15.69 -13.27 9.81
N GLU A 470 16.55 -13.27 8.81
CA GLU A 470 17.57 -14.31 8.60
C GLU A 470 18.98 -13.69 8.60
N PRO A 471 20.04 -14.48 8.88
CA PRO A 471 21.41 -14.00 8.82
C PRO A 471 21.74 -13.31 7.49
N TRP A 472 22.49 -12.21 7.57
CA TRP A 472 22.91 -11.41 6.41
C TRP A 472 23.60 -12.26 5.34
N LYS A 473 23.06 -12.29 4.13
CA LYS A 473 23.57 -13.11 2.99
C LYS A 473 24.77 -12.49 2.27
N GLY A 474 25.44 -11.48 2.84
CA GLY A 474 26.55 -10.77 2.23
C GLY A 474 26.11 -9.76 1.18
N GLU A 475 27.05 -9.12 0.49
CA GLU A 475 26.74 -8.08 -0.49
C GLU A 475 26.03 -8.62 -1.72
N LEU A 476 25.05 -7.88 -2.22
CA LEU A 476 24.39 -8.12 -3.51
C LEU A 476 25.25 -7.45 -4.59
N THR A 477 25.74 -8.25 -5.52
CA THR A 477 26.57 -7.75 -6.63
C THR A 477 25.64 -7.27 -7.74
N GLU A 478 25.08 -6.09 -7.63
CA GLU A 478 24.41 -5.44 -8.76
C GLU A 478 25.40 -4.62 -9.58
N LYS A 479 25.50 -4.98 -10.86
CA LYS A 479 26.17 -4.12 -11.84
C LYS A 479 25.14 -3.11 -12.35
N ARG A 480 25.08 -1.95 -11.70
CA ARG A 480 24.28 -0.83 -12.16
C ARG A 480 25.01 -0.08 -13.27
N ASN A 481 24.30 0.33 -14.29
CA ASN A 481 24.81 1.29 -15.27
C ASN A 481 25.05 2.65 -14.62
N GLY A 482 26.04 3.40 -15.12
CA GLY A 482 26.31 4.75 -14.66
C GLY A 482 25.21 5.74 -15.06
N ALA A 483 25.24 6.92 -14.47
CA ALA A 483 24.31 7.99 -14.76
C ALA A 483 24.83 8.92 -15.89
N LEU A 484 23.91 9.42 -16.72
CA LEU A 484 24.15 10.60 -17.55
C LEU A 484 23.82 11.84 -16.70
N ILE A 485 24.82 12.69 -16.45
CA ILE A 485 24.69 13.83 -15.54
C ILE A 485 24.78 15.14 -16.30
N ALA A 486 23.87 16.06 -16.03
CA ALA A 486 23.88 17.38 -16.64
C ALA A 486 25.12 18.19 -16.20
N MET A 487 25.86 18.74 -17.18
CA MET A 487 27.07 19.51 -16.97
C MET A 487 26.77 20.94 -16.50
N GLU A 488 25.66 21.52 -16.95
CA GLU A 488 25.31 22.92 -16.75
C GLU A 488 23.80 23.08 -16.56
N THR A 489 23.40 24.17 -15.93
CA THR A 489 21.99 24.55 -15.79
C THR A 489 21.49 25.26 -17.06
N GLY A 490 20.33 24.86 -17.56
CA GLY A 490 19.70 25.43 -18.74
C GLY A 490 18.56 24.58 -19.26
N THR A 491 18.13 24.85 -20.49
CA THR A 491 17.04 24.11 -21.14
C THR A 491 17.61 23.06 -22.09
N ALA A 492 17.15 21.83 -21.99
CA ALA A 492 17.61 20.71 -22.83
C ALA A 492 17.20 20.90 -24.29
N ILE A 493 18.12 20.69 -25.22
CA ILE A 493 17.93 20.94 -26.65
C ILE A 493 17.88 19.63 -27.43
N ALA A 494 16.87 19.48 -28.26
CA ALA A 494 16.63 18.29 -29.09
C ALA A 494 17.88 17.83 -29.85
N TYR A 495 18.62 18.76 -30.49
CA TYR A 495 19.86 18.45 -31.19
C TYR A 495 20.93 17.80 -30.30
N SER A 496 21.09 18.26 -29.06
CA SER A 496 22.09 17.73 -28.17
C SER A 496 21.69 16.35 -27.63
N ILE A 497 20.41 16.13 -27.34
CA ILE A 497 19.87 14.83 -26.93
C ILE A 497 20.08 13.81 -28.06
N ASP A 498 19.73 14.16 -29.30
CA ASP A 498 19.90 13.32 -30.49
C ASP A 498 21.36 12.85 -30.67
N LYS A 499 22.32 13.76 -30.46
CA LYS A 499 23.76 13.43 -30.57
C LYS A 499 24.31 12.57 -29.43
N LEU A 500 23.60 12.50 -28.33
CA LEU A 500 24.02 11.79 -27.10
C LEU A 500 23.22 10.50 -26.85
N GLN A 501 22.15 10.22 -27.62
CA GLN A 501 21.31 9.03 -27.38
C GLN A 501 22.05 7.70 -27.59
N ASP A 502 23.14 7.67 -28.36
CA ASP A 502 24.01 6.50 -28.46
C ASP A 502 24.78 6.20 -27.15
N ARG A 503 24.85 7.14 -26.21
CA ARG A 503 25.52 6.99 -24.92
C ARG A 503 24.63 6.37 -23.86
N GLY A 504 23.31 6.44 -24.03
CA GLY A 504 22.38 5.92 -23.04
C GLY A 504 20.94 6.35 -23.28
N LYS A 505 20.09 6.05 -22.30
CA LYS A 505 18.67 6.38 -22.31
C LYS A 505 18.42 7.64 -21.51
N PHE A 506 17.64 8.58 -22.04
CA PHE A 506 17.33 9.84 -21.36
C PHE A 506 16.05 9.76 -20.53
N PHE A 507 16.01 10.54 -19.44
CA PHE A 507 14.87 10.70 -18.53
C PHE A 507 14.17 12.05 -18.74
N ILE A 508 14.74 12.92 -19.59
CA ILE A 508 14.27 14.26 -19.87
C ILE A 508 13.81 14.39 -21.31
N ASP A 509 12.81 15.23 -21.53
CA ASP A 509 12.36 15.61 -22.87
C ASP A 509 13.09 16.87 -23.39
N PRO A 510 13.12 17.08 -24.71
CA PRO A 510 13.52 18.36 -25.27
C PRO A 510 12.69 19.53 -24.71
N ASN A 511 13.34 20.68 -24.48
CA ASN A 511 12.79 21.90 -23.88
C ASN A 511 12.47 21.79 -22.37
N GLU A 512 12.91 20.74 -21.70
CA GLU A 512 12.82 20.63 -20.24
C GLU A 512 13.99 21.40 -19.57
N ASP A 513 13.68 22.13 -18.51
CA ASP A 513 14.70 22.82 -17.71
C ASP A 513 15.43 21.85 -16.81
N ILE A 514 16.76 21.90 -16.84
CA ILE A 514 17.65 21.06 -16.07
C ILE A 514 18.67 21.90 -15.30
N TYR A 515 19.33 21.31 -14.32
CA TYR A 515 20.41 21.95 -13.57
C TYR A 515 21.67 21.09 -13.50
N GLU A 516 22.82 21.74 -13.22
CA GLU A 516 24.10 21.05 -13.02
C GLU A 516 23.98 19.97 -11.95
N GLY A 517 24.44 18.74 -12.25
CA GLY A 517 24.38 17.61 -11.32
C GLY A 517 23.06 16.84 -11.30
N GLN A 518 22.05 17.27 -12.08
CA GLN A 518 20.84 16.48 -12.31
C GLN A 518 21.18 15.20 -13.09
N VAL A 519 20.63 14.06 -12.68
CA VAL A 519 20.71 12.79 -13.42
C VAL A 519 19.63 12.84 -14.51
N ILE A 520 20.06 12.95 -15.75
CA ILE A 520 19.20 13.14 -16.91
C ILE A 520 19.08 11.93 -17.80
N GLY A 521 19.72 10.81 -17.41
CA GLY A 521 19.65 9.56 -18.15
C GLY A 521 20.52 8.47 -17.52
N GLU A 522 20.42 7.26 -18.09
CA GLU A 522 21.24 6.10 -17.78
C GLU A 522 22.30 5.91 -18.86
N ASN A 523 23.57 5.75 -18.45
CA ASN A 523 24.65 5.48 -19.38
C ASN A 523 24.62 4.00 -19.82
N ASN A 524 25.07 3.70 -21.04
CA ASN A 524 25.28 2.32 -21.51
C ASN A 524 26.49 1.63 -20.83
N ARG A 525 27.30 2.37 -20.05
CA ARG A 525 28.48 1.88 -19.32
C ARG A 525 28.27 2.03 -17.80
N GLN A 526 29.07 1.35 -17.02
CA GLN A 526 28.98 1.36 -15.55
C GLN A 526 29.45 2.70 -14.91
N ASP A 527 30.24 3.50 -15.62
CA ASP A 527 30.73 4.77 -15.11
C ASP A 527 29.76 5.92 -15.41
N ASP A 528 29.66 6.85 -14.46
CA ASP A 528 28.94 8.10 -14.67
C ASP A 528 29.57 8.94 -15.78
N LEU A 529 28.73 9.54 -16.60
CA LEU A 529 29.14 10.40 -17.69
C LEU A 529 28.50 11.77 -17.59
N VAL A 530 29.32 12.82 -17.44
CA VAL A 530 28.85 14.20 -17.47
C VAL A 530 28.68 14.65 -18.92
N VAL A 531 27.47 15.10 -19.27
CA VAL A 531 27.09 15.45 -20.64
C VAL A 531 26.49 16.84 -20.71
N ASN A 532 26.72 17.53 -21.83
CA ASN A 532 26.13 18.82 -22.09
C ASN A 532 24.97 18.72 -23.09
N VAL A 533 23.75 18.85 -22.62
CA VAL A 533 22.53 18.75 -23.42
C VAL A 533 21.89 20.11 -23.78
N ILE A 534 22.57 21.23 -23.41
CA ILE A 534 22.10 22.58 -23.73
C ILE A 534 22.80 23.23 -24.94
N LYS A 535 23.72 22.50 -25.59
CA LYS A 535 24.46 23.00 -26.75
C LYS A 535 23.57 23.16 -27.98
N THR A 536 23.55 24.35 -28.53
CA THR A 536 22.89 24.63 -29.81
C THR A 536 23.74 24.18 -30.98
N LYS A 537 23.10 23.83 -32.10
CA LYS A 537 23.79 23.59 -33.38
C LYS A 537 24.51 24.89 -33.79
N LYS A 538 25.84 24.86 -33.95
CA LYS A 538 26.57 26.01 -34.49
C LYS A 538 26.09 26.26 -35.91
N LEU A 539 25.60 27.45 -36.16
CA LEU A 539 25.27 27.90 -37.53
C LEU A 539 26.58 28.01 -38.32
N THR A 540 26.83 27.09 -39.23
CA THR A 540 27.88 27.22 -40.25
C THR A 540 27.27 27.84 -41.47
N ASN A 541 27.96 28.80 -42.09
CA ASN A 541 27.50 29.55 -43.28
C ASN A 541 27.36 28.71 -44.59
N MET A 542 27.59 27.40 -44.52
CA MET A 542 27.36 26.45 -45.61
C MET A 542 26.14 25.58 -45.29
N ARG A 543 24.96 26.03 -45.65
CA ARG A 543 23.78 25.16 -45.79
C ARG A 543 23.80 24.55 -47.20
N ALA A 544 24.05 23.26 -47.31
CA ALA A 544 23.54 22.48 -48.42
C ALA A 544 22.00 22.48 -48.28
N SER A 545 21.33 23.16 -49.20
CA SER A 545 19.87 23.17 -49.30
C SER A 545 19.41 21.75 -49.63
N GLY A 546 18.84 21.03 -48.64
CA GLY A 546 18.15 19.80 -48.97
C GLY A 546 18.03 18.67 -47.93
N SER A 547 18.65 18.75 -46.79
CA SER A 547 18.39 17.74 -45.76
C SER A 547 18.26 18.35 -44.36
N ASP A 548 17.07 18.73 -43.99
CA ASP A 548 16.69 18.72 -42.61
C ASP A 548 16.61 17.23 -42.19
N ASP A 549 17.72 16.71 -41.68
CA ASP A 549 17.72 15.43 -40.99
C ASP A 549 16.65 15.52 -39.91
N LYS A 550 15.56 14.79 -40.12
CA LYS A 550 14.52 14.65 -39.09
C LYS A 550 15.22 14.06 -37.87
N THR A 551 15.39 14.88 -36.82
CA THR A 551 15.89 14.40 -35.53
C THR A 551 14.90 13.37 -34.99
N SER A 552 15.28 12.11 -34.95
CA SER A 552 14.50 11.03 -34.33
C SER A 552 15.03 10.80 -32.94
N ILE A 553 14.35 11.36 -31.95
CA ILE A 553 14.71 11.19 -30.53
C ILE A 553 13.85 10.08 -29.95
N ALA A 554 14.50 9.12 -29.28
CA ALA A 554 13.80 8.10 -28.51
C ALA A 554 12.99 8.75 -27.37
N PRO A 555 11.79 8.26 -27.05
CA PRO A 555 10.99 8.77 -25.94
C PRO A 555 11.78 8.72 -24.63
N ALA A 556 11.65 9.76 -23.80
CA ALA A 556 12.25 9.79 -22.49
C ALA A 556 11.59 8.76 -21.55
N ILE A 557 12.40 8.10 -20.73
CA ILE A 557 11.89 7.24 -19.66
C ILE A 557 11.38 8.15 -18.53
N LYS A 558 10.10 8.08 -18.21
CA LYS A 558 9.51 8.81 -17.08
C LYS A 558 9.26 7.83 -15.95
N PHE A 559 9.89 8.09 -14.82
CA PHE A 559 9.70 7.28 -13.61
C PHE A 559 8.46 7.72 -12.83
N SER A 560 7.70 6.77 -12.33
CA SER A 560 6.83 6.98 -11.17
C SER A 560 7.67 7.29 -9.94
N LEU A 561 7.04 7.71 -8.86
CA LEU A 561 7.77 7.99 -7.61
C LEU A 561 8.44 6.73 -7.06
N GLU A 562 7.73 5.59 -7.06
CA GLU A 562 8.24 4.30 -6.62
C GLU A 562 9.45 3.86 -7.44
N GLU A 563 9.33 3.91 -8.76
CA GLU A 563 10.43 3.56 -9.67
C GLU A 563 11.66 4.46 -9.45
N ALA A 564 11.44 5.76 -9.23
CA ALA A 564 12.52 6.70 -8.94
C ALA A 564 13.22 6.36 -7.61
N MET A 565 12.44 6.03 -6.56
CA MET A 565 12.98 5.63 -5.25
C MET A 565 13.77 4.33 -5.31
N GLU A 566 13.33 3.36 -6.12
CA GLU A 566 14.04 2.10 -6.32
C GLU A 566 15.29 2.23 -7.21
N TYR A 567 15.27 3.20 -8.13
CA TYR A 567 16.33 3.39 -9.12
C TYR A 567 17.58 4.06 -8.57
N ILE A 568 17.47 5.01 -7.62
CA ILE A 568 18.59 5.83 -7.15
C ILE A 568 19.70 5.04 -6.46
N GLY A 569 20.94 5.48 -6.65
CA GLY A 569 22.11 4.97 -5.94
C GLY A 569 22.38 5.70 -4.63
N GLU A 570 23.41 5.23 -3.88
CA GLU A 570 23.80 5.80 -2.59
C GLU A 570 24.26 7.28 -2.68
N ASP A 571 24.78 7.69 -3.83
CA ASP A 571 25.26 9.04 -4.10
C ASP A 571 24.21 9.94 -4.78
N GLU A 572 22.96 9.52 -4.79
CA GLU A 572 21.84 10.18 -5.47
C GLU A 572 20.67 10.48 -4.54
N TYR A 573 19.90 11.49 -4.92
CA TYR A 573 18.61 11.82 -4.32
C TYR A 573 17.51 11.85 -5.37
N VAL A 574 16.29 11.50 -4.97
CA VAL A 574 15.06 11.86 -5.70
C VAL A 574 14.61 13.22 -5.19
N GLU A 575 14.59 14.23 -6.03
CA GLU A 575 13.95 15.51 -5.78
C GLU A 575 12.48 15.41 -6.11
N VAL A 576 11.62 15.63 -5.11
CA VAL A 576 10.16 15.57 -5.23
C VAL A 576 9.58 16.95 -5.01
N THR A 577 8.85 17.44 -6.02
CA THR A 577 8.11 18.70 -5.96
C THR A 577 6.64 18.46 -6.37
N PRO A 578 5.71 19.37 -6.11
CA PRO A 578 4.33 19.23 -6.55
C PRO A 578 4.15 18.91 -8.04
N LYS A 579 5.08 19.37 -8.90
CA LYS A 579 4.98 19.22 -10.34
C LYS A 579 5.96 18.24 -10.96
N HIS A 580 7.11 17.98 -10.30
CA HIS A 580 8.20 17.23 -10.90
C HIS A 580 8.80 16.20 -9.94
N ILE A 581 9.26 15.10 -10.51
CA ILE A 581 10.12 14.10 -9.88
C ILE A 581 11.42 14.11 -10.68
N ARG A 582 12.56 14.46 -10.05
CA ARG A 582 13.86 14.53 -10.70
C ARG A 582 14.88 13.70 -9.92
N LEU A 583 15.81 13.09 -10.63
CA LEU A 583 16.95 12.40 -10.02
C LEU A 583 18.14 13.35 -10.03
N ARG A 584 18.95 13.34 -8.98
CA ARG A 584 20.14 14.18 -8.89
C ARG A 584 21.25 13.53 -8.10
N LYS A 585 22.49 13.93 -8.37
CA LYS A 585 23.62 13.61 -7.49
C LYS A 585 23.53 14.41 -6.19
N ILE A 586 23.96 13.82 -5.06
CA ILE A 586 24.07 14.50 -3.76
C ILE A 586 25.02 15.71 -3.91
N MET A 587 26.20 15.47 -4.48
CA MET A 587 27.15 16.51 -4.85
C MET A 587 26.90 16.95 -6.29
N LEU A 588 26.40 18.16 -6.48
CA LEU A 588 26.02 18.65 -7.80
C LEU A 588 27.24 18.90 -8.70
N LYS A 589 28.33 19.43 -8.16
CA LYS A 589 29.49 19.81 -8.93
C LYS A 589 30.42 18.62 -9.24
N GLU A 590 30.84 18.50 -10.47
CA GLU A 590 31.70 17.40 -10.93
C GLU A 590 33.01 17.31 -10.15
N HIS A 591 33.66 18.46 -9.85
CA HIS A 591 34.93 18.49 -9.14
C HIS A 591 34.79 18.00 -7.69
N GLU A 592 33.66 18.23 -7.02
CA GLU A 592 33.39 17.74 -5.68
C GLU A 592 33.24 16.21 -5.68
N ARG A 593 32.50 15.64 -6.64
CA ARG A 593 32.36 14.18 -6.83
C ARG A 593 33.71 13.51 -7.09
N LYS A 594 34.55 14.11 -7.96
CA LYS A 594 35.90 13.59 -8.23
C LYS A 594 36.81 13.62 -7.00
N ARG A 595 36.70 14.67 -6.18
CA ARG A 595 37.49 14.80 -4.93
C ARG A 595 37.08 13.72 -3.92
N GLN A 596 35.80 13.43 -3.79
CA GLN A 596 35.31 12.39 -2.89
C GLN A 596 35.75 10.98 -3.31
N LYS A 597 35.74 10.68 -4.62
CA LYS A 597 36.24 9.37 -5.12
C LYS A 597 37.74 9.16 -4.88
N ASN A 598 38.51 10.22 -4.72
CA ASN A 598 39.96 10.17 -4.52
C ASN A 598 40.40 10.30 -3.03
N ALA A 599 39.43 10.53 -2.13
CA ALA A 599 39.64 10.60 -0.68
C ALA A 599 39.28 9.26 -0.02
#